data_ed966fb1ca46e0307ee31f8ac315aa5e
#
_entry.id   ed966fb1ca46e0307ee31f8ac315aa5e
#
_cell.length_a   1.000
_cell.length_b   1.000
_cell.length_c   1.000
_cell.angle_alpha   90.00
_cell.angle_beta   90.00
_cell.angle_gamma   90.00
#
_symmetry.space_group_name_H-M   'P 1'
#
loop_
_entity.id
_entity.type
_entity.pdbx_description
1 polymer ?
#
loop_
_entity_poly.entity_id
_entity_poly.type
_entity_poly.pdbx_seq_one_letter_code
_entity_poly.pdbx_strand_id
1 'polypeptide(L)'
;SNCRFIFTCNFINKIIEPLHSRCTVVDFRIKPEQATQLQGEFFKRLRSILTSEKVEYDDRVLAKLIKRYYPDWRRLINECQRYAATGSITSAILVDVADVNLDALLSSLKKKEFTTVKSWVVQHMDNDPTMVMRKIYDSLYGVLKPSSIPEAVLIIAKYMNSIPIVPDQEVNLLACLTEVMMSCEFK
;
A
#
# COMPACT_ATOMS: atom_id res chain seq x y z
N SER A 1 -4.45 -8.54 45.10
CA SER A 1 -3.34 -8.28 44.20
C SER A 1 -3.53 -6.90 43.56
N ASN A 2 -2.50 -6.07 43.60
CA ASN A 2 -2.56 -4.67 43.14
C ASN A 2 -2.05 -4.51 41.70
N CYS A 3 -2.01 -5.59 40.92
CA CYS A 3 -1.52 -5.55 39.54
C CYS A 3 -2.68 -5.62 38.52
N ARG A 4 -2.67 -4.72 37.57
CA ARG A 4 -3.59 -4.69 36.40
C ARG A 4 -2.79 -4.72 35.11
N PHE A 5 -3.31 -5.40 34.09
CA PHE A 5 -2.63 -5.56 32.82
C PHE A 5 -3.44 -4.89 31.72
N ILE A 6 -2.75 -4.20 30.83
CA ILE A 6 -3.29 -3.66 29.57
C ILE A 6 -2.49 -4.31 28.45
N PHE A 7 -3.18 -5.04 27.57
CA PHE A 7 -2.59 -5.67 26.39
C PHE A 7 -2.99 -4.90 25.15
N THR A 8 -2.04 -4.68 24.25
CA THR A 8 -2.30 -4.06 22.93
C THR A 8 -1.88 -5.02 21.84
N CYS A 9 -2.67 -5.14 20.80
CA CYS A 9 -2.36 -5.98 19.65
C CYS A 9 -2.97 -5.41 18.36
N ASN A 10 -2.36 -5.73 17.22
CA ASN A 10 -2.92 -5.38 15.91
C ASN A 10 -3.88 -6.45 15.38
N PHE A 11 -3.77 -7.69 15.87
CA PHE A 11 -4.55 -8.83 15.39
C PHE A 11 -5.13 -9.58 16.58
N ILE A 12 -6.41 -9.34 16.84
CA ILE A 12 -7.13 -9.96 17.97
C ILE A 12 -7.17 -11.49 17.86
N ASN A 13 -7.26 -12.02 16.64
CA ASN A 13 -7.28 -13.46 16.37
C ASN A 13 -5.97 -14.20 16.67
N LYS A 14 -4.88 -13.46 16.95
CA LYS A 14 -3.60 -14.03 17.40
C LYS A 14 -3.46 -14.07 18.92
N ILE A 15 -4.42 -13.52 19.65
CA ILE A 15 -4.46 -13.58 21.10
C ILE A 15 -5.13 -14.90 21.51
N ILE A 16 -4.55 -15.56 22.51
CA ILE A 16 -5.06 -16.84 23.01
C ILE A 16 -6.43 -16.67 23.68
N GLU A 17 -7.31 -17.65 23.48
CA GLU A 17 -8.69 -17.66 23.99
C GLU A 17 -8.81 -17.34 25.49
N PRO A 18 -7.96 -17.89 26.39
CA PRO A 18 -8.02 -17.58 27.81
C PRO A 18 -7.87 -16.11 28.20
N LEU A 19 -7.22 -15.29 27.34
CA LEU A 19 -7.11 -13.84 27.56
C LEU A 19 -8.36 -13.10 27.10
N HIS A 20 -9.01 -13.55 26.03
CA HIS A 20 -10.28 -12.98 25.57
C HIS A 20 -11.37 -13.04 26.63
N SER A 21 -11.45 -14.15 27.38
CA SER A 21 -12.46 -14.33 28.44
C SER A 21 -12.15 -13.53 29.72
N ARG A 22 -10.89 -13.10 29.93
CA ARG A 22 -10.45 -12.41 31.15
C ARG A 22 -10.25 -10.91 30.98
N CYS A 23 -10.28 -10.41 29.75
CA CYS A 23 -10.02 -9.00 29.45
C CYS A 23 -11.20 -8.37 28.74
N THR A 24 -11.49 -7.12 29.07
CA THR A 24 -12.42 -6.32 28.29
C THR A 24 -11.74 -5.89 27.00
N VAL A 25 -12.35 -6.19 25.85
CA VAL A 25 -11.82 -5.82 24.54
C VAL A 25 -12.30 -4.42 24.18
N VAL A 26 -11.35 -3.53 23.86
CA VAL A 26 -11.63 -2.20 23.30
C VAL A 26 -11.11 -2.17 21.85
N ASP A 27 -12.02 -1.99 20.91
CA ASP A 27 -11.70 -1.97 19.50
C ASP A 27 -11.40 -0.52 19.02
N PHE A 28 -10.19 -0.30 18.52
CA PHE A 28 -9.73 0.98 17.98
C PHE A 28 -9.82 1.06 16.45
N ARG A 29 -10.51 0.11 15.80
CA ARG A 29 -10.70 0.19 14.34
C ARG A 29 -11.48 1.45 13.97
N ILE A 30 -10.97 2.16 12.98
CA ILE A 30 -11.58 3.38 12.48
C ILE A 30 -12.76 2.99 11.56
N LYS A 31 -13.95 3.49 11.88
CA LYS A 31 -15.12 3.30 11.03
C LYS A 31 -15.00 4.19 9.78
N PRO A 32 -15.49 3.72 8.60
CA PRO A 32 -15.44 4.50 7.35
C PRO A 32 -16.03 5.91 7.48
N GLU A 33 -17.08 6.06 8.27
CA GLU A 33 -17.77 7.34 8.53
C GLU A 33 -16.87 8.36 9.24
N GLN A 34 -15.93 7.90 10.05
CA GLN A 34 -15.01 8.73 10.83
C GLN A 34 -13.75 9.12 10.03
N ALA A 35 -13.50 8.45 8.90
CA ALA A 35 -12.27 8.61 8.13
C ALA A 35 -12.03 10.05 7.69
N THR A 36 -13.04 10.71 7.15
CA THR A 36 -12.93 12.09 6.66
C THR A 36 -12.67 13.07 7.79
N GLN A 37 -13.35 12.91 8.93
CA GLN A 37 -13.15 13.75 10.10
C GLN A 37 -11.72 13.60 10.63
N LEU A 38 -11.25 12.36 10.81
CA LEU A 38 -9.91 12.07 11.31
C LEU A 38 -8.81 12.58 10.38
N GLN A 39 -9.00 12.47 9.07
CA GLN A 39 -8.07 13.07 8.09
C GLN A 39 -8.01 14.59 8.23
N GLY A 40 -9.15 15.25 8.43
CA GLY A 40 -9.23 16.70 8.64
C GLY A 40 -8.57 17.16 9.95
N GLU A 41 -8.78 16.42 11.04
CA GLU A 41 -8.12 16.69 12.32
C GLU A 41 -6.62 16.47 12.25
N PHE A 42 -6.21 15.39 11.60
CA PHE A 42 -4.79 15.11 11.40
C PHE A 42 -4.12 16.14 10.48
N PHE A 43 -4.81 16.63 9.46
CA PHE A 43 -4.31 17.71 8.60
C PHE A 43 -3.98 18.97 9.42
N LYS A 44 -4.87 19.39 10.32
CA LYS A 44 -4.63 20.52 11.23
C LYS A 44 -3.42 20.26 12.14
N ARG A 45 -3.31 19.05 12.67
CA ARG A 45 -2.19 18.65 13.53
C ARG A 45 -0.87 18.65 12.78
N LEU A 46 -0.84 18.10 11.56
CA LEU A 46 0.35 18.03 10.72
C LEU A 46 0.84 19.43 10.35
N ARG A 47 -0.06 20.34 9.99
CA ARG A 47 0.27 21.77 9.75
C ARG A 47 0.93 22.40 10.96
N SER A 48 0.36 22.20 12.15
CA SER A 48 0.94 22.71 13.39
C SER A 48 2.36 22.19 13.63
N ILE A 49 2.61 20.91 13.37
CA ILE A 49 3.94 20.30 13.50
C ILE A 49 4.91 20.94 12.49
N LEU A 50 4.56 20.98 11.20
CA LEU A 50 5.44 21.51 10.15
C LEU A 50 5.76 22.99 10.35
N THR A 51 4.78 23.77 10.83
CA THR A 51 4.99 25.18 11.16
C THR A 51 5.95 25.35 12.36
N SER A 52 5.83 24.51 13.40
CA SER A 52 6.73 24.53 14.55
C SER A 52 8.17 24.14 14.18
N GLU A 53 8.32 23.20 13.25
CA GLU A 53 9.62 22.74 12.73
C GLU A 53 10.17 23.66 11.61
N LYS A 54 9.45 24.75 11.26
CA LYS A 54 9.83 25.70 10.20
C LYS A 54 10.05 25.06 8.83
N VAL A 55 9.28 24.03 8.51
CA VAL A 55 9.31 23.34 7.22
C VAL A 55 8.32 24.02 6.27
N GLU A 56 8.77 24.40 5.08
CA GLU A 56 7.91 24.90 4.02
C GLU A 56 7.08 23.77 3.40
N TYR A 57 5.76 23.99 3.22
CA TYR A 57 4.86 22.99 2.68
C TYR A 57 3.73 23.61 1.85
N ASP A 58 3.18 22.82 0.93
CA ASP A 58 1.96 23.11 0.18
C ASP A 58 0.77 22.31 0.78
N ASP A 59 -0.28 23.01 1.17
CA ASP A 59 -1.50 22.41 1.74
C ASP A 59 -2.14 21.36 0.81
N ARG A 60 -2.08 21.55 -0.51
CA ARG A 60 -2.62 20.60 -1.49
C ARG A 60 -1.82 19.31 -1.51
N VAL A 61 -0.51 19.41 -1.34
CA VAL A 61 0.40 18.26 -1.27
C VAL A 61 0.15 17.49 0.01
N LEU A 62 0.04 18.17 1.16
CA LEU A 62 -0.28 17.55 2.44
C LEU A 62 -1.61 16.80 2.40
N ALA A 63 -2.65 17.39 1.81
CA ALA A 63 -3.96 16.73 1.70
C ALA A 63 -3.87 15.43 0.86
N LYS A 64 -3.09 15.42 -0.23
CA LYS A 64 -2.87 14.21 -1.05
C LYS A 64 -2.06 13.15 -0.29
N LEU A 65 -1.01 13.55 0.44
CA LEU A 65 -0.22 12.63 1.26
C LEU A 65 -1.07 11.99 2.36
N ILE A 66 -1.90 12.77 3.05
CA ILE A 66 -2.83 12.27 4.07
C ILE A 66 -3.77 11.23 3.48
N LYS A 67 -4.42 11.54 2.36
CA LYS A 67 -5.32 10.60 1.68
C LYS A 67 -4.62 9.30 1.28
N ARG A 68 -3.37 9.40 0.85
CA ARG A 68 -2.57 8.25 0.39
C ARG A 68 -2.14 7.33 1.52
N TYR A 69 -1.62 7.89 2.62
CA TYR A 69 -1.04 7.10 3.72
C TYR A 69 -2.06 6.75 4.81
N TYR A 70 -3.27 7.29 4.75
CA TYR A 70 -4.33 6.93 5.69
C TYR A 70 -4.57 5.41 5.72
N PRO A 71 -4.68 4.77 6.91
CA PRO A 71 -4.67 5.36 8.26
C PRO A 71 -3.28 5.37 8.95
N ASP A 72 -2.19 5.14 8.22
CA ASP A 72 -0.83 5.05 8.77
C ASP A 72 -0.21 6.44 8.97
N TRP A 73 -0.58 7.08 10.09
CA TRP A 73 -0.07 8.40 10.47
C TRP A 73 1.44 8.43 10.73
N ARG A 74 2.01 7.32 11.22
CA ARG A 74 3.45 7.22 11.49
C ARG A 74 4.23 7.27 10.20
N ARG A 75 3.83 6.48 9.22
CA ARG A 75 4.46 6.48 7.89
C ARG A 75 4.36 7.86 7.25
N LEU A 76 3.19 8.51 7.34
CA LEU A 76 3.00 9.85 6.81
C LEU A 76 3.96 10.87 7.44
N ILE A 77 4.14 10.87 8.77
CA ILE A 77 5.07 11.77 9.45
C ILE A 77 6.52 11.48 9.03
N ASN A 78 6.92 10.21 8.95
CA ASN A 78 8.26 9.82 8.51
C ASN A 78 8.54 10.28 7.07
N GLU A 79 7.55 10.15 6.17
CA GLU A 79 7.67 10.67 4.80
C GLU A 79 7.81 12.20 4.79
N CYS A 80 6.98 12.91 5.55
CA CYS A 80 7.12 14.36 5.69
C CYS A 80 8.50 14.75 6.23
N GLN A 81 9.03 14.03 7.21
CA GLN A 81 10.37 14.26 7.76
C GLN A 81 11.46 14.02 6.73
N ARG A 82 11.35 12.95 5.93
CA ARG A 82 12.28 12.64 4.84
C ARG A 82 12.33 13.77 3.82
N TYR A 83 11.18 14.29 3.43
CA TYR A 83 11.09 15.40 2.47
C TYR A 83 11.55 16.73 3.06
N ALA A 84 11.26 16.99 4.33
CA ALA A 84 11.76 18.18 5.02
C ALA A 84 13.28 18.24 5.04
N ALA A 85 13.96 17.10 5.13
CA ALA A 85 15.44 17.02 5.05
C ALA A 85 15.99 17.43 3.67
N THR A 86 15.21 17.35 2.60
CA THR A 86 15.58 17.79 1.24
C THR A 86 15.21 19.24 0.93
N GLY A 87 14.53 19.92 1.87
CA GLY A 87 14.23 21.36 1.82
C GLY A 87 12.77 21.72 2.04
N SER A 88 11.84 21.23 1.23
CA SER A 88 10.43 21.62 1.33
C SER A 88 9.48 20.53 0.84
N ILE A 89 8.24 20.56 1.36
CA ILE A 89 7.19 19.62 0.98
C ILE A 89 6.36 20.26 -0.14
N THR A 90 6.82 20.15 -1.39
CA THR A 90 6.21 20.75 -2.57
C THR A 90 5.66 19.72 -3.55
N SER A 91 5.05 20.17 -4.64
CA SER A 91 4.46 19.31 -5.68
C SER A 91 5.47 18.39 -6.37
N ALA A 92 6.78 18.69 -6.34
CA ALA A 92 7.82 17.80 -6.85
C ALA A 92 7.78 16.42 -6.16
N ILE A 93 7.43 16.39 -4.89
CA ILE A 93 7.26 15.17 -4.09
C ILE A 93 6.13 14.26 -4.61
N LEU A 94 5.09 14.85 -5.19
CA LEU A 94 3.99 14.06 -5.74
C LEU A 94 4.40 13.26 -6.99
N VAL A 95 5.50 13.62 -7.62
CA VAL A 95 6.08 12.88 -8.75
C VAL A 95 6.83 11.65 -8.23
N ASP A 96 7.62 11.77 -7.16
CA ASP A 96 8.30 10.64 -6.50
C ASP A 96 7.29 9.70 -5.80
N VAL A 97 6.18 10.30 -5.36
CA VAL A 97 5.04 9.61 -4.75
C VAL A 97 4.04 9.15 -5.82
N ALA A 98 4.35 9.31 -7.13
CA ALA A 98 3.46 8.85 -8.18
C ALA A 98 3.08 7.38 -7.93
N ASP A 99 1.78 7.12 -7.87
CA ASP A 99 1.27 5.76 -7.80
C ASP A 99 1.91 4.97 -8.94
N VAL A 100 2.36 3.76 -8.61
CA VAL A 100 2.78 2.80 -9.61
C VAL A 100 1.76 2.86 -10.74
N ASN A 101 2.16 3.43 -11.87
CA ASN A 101 1.23 3.62 -12.99
C ASN A 101 0.90 2.25 -13.58
N LEU A 102 -0.18 1.66 -13.07
CA LEU A 102 -0.63 0.34 -13.49
C LEU A 102 -1.33 0.37 -14.85
N ASP A 103 -1.82 1.52 -15.32
CA ASP A 103 -2.57 1.60 -16.58
C ASP A 103 -1.71 1.19 -17.77
N ALA A 104 -0.45 1.64 -17.80
CA ALA A 104 0.52 1.23 -18.81
C ALA A 104 0.82 -0.27 -18.74
N LEU A 105 1.02 -0.82 -17.53
CA LEU A 105 1.24 -2.25 -17.31
C LEU A 105 0.04 -3.07 -17.78
N LEU A 106 -1.17 -2.71 -17.36
CA LEU A 106 -2.40 -3.44 -17.71
C LEU A 106 -2.65 -3.43 -19.23
N SER A 107 -2.37 -2.31 -19.90
CA SER A 107 -2.42 -2.21 -21.35
C SER A 107 -1.43 -3.17 -22.02
N SER A 108 -0.20 -3.24 -21.52
CA SER A 108 0.84 -4.12 -22.05
C SER A 108 0.55 -5.60 -21.80
N LEU A 109 -0.02 -5.95 -20.65
CA LEU A 109 -0.49 -7.30 -20.35
C LEU A 109 -1.60 -7.73 -21.32
N LYS A 110 -2.59 -6.85 -21.56
CA LYS A 110 -3.67 -7.09 -22.52
C LYS A 110 -3.15 -7.31 -23.95
N LYS A 111 -2.13 -6.54 -24.39
CA LYS A 111 -1.50 -6.69 -25.70
C LYS A 111 -0.49 -7.82 -25.78
N LYS A 112 -0.18 -8.47 -24.66
CA LYS A 112 0.84 -9.52 -24.54
C LYS A 112 2.25 -9.04 -24.95
N GLU A 113 2.59 -7.80 -24.62
CA GLU A 113 3.87 -7.16 -24.95
C GLU A 113 4.90 -7.44 -23.83
N PHE A 114 5.56 -8.60 -23.85
CA PHE A 114 6.51 -9.02 -22.84
C PHE A 114 7.64 -8.01 -22.58
N THR A 115 8.20 -7.41 -23.63
CA THR A 115 9.32 -6.46 -23.51
C THR A 115 8.92 -5.23 -22.71
N THR A 116 7.70 -4.71 -22.95
CA THR A 116 7.16 -3.55 -22.22
C THR A 116 6.87 -3.90 -20.77
N VAL A 117 6.33 -5.10 -20.51
CA VAL A 117 6.11 -5.62 -19.14
C VAL A 117 7.43 -5.73 -18.39
N LYS A 118 8.48 -6.30 -19.01
CA LYS A 118 9.81 -6.38 -18.42
C LYS A 118 10.38 -5.00 -18.09
N SER A 119 10.34 -4.07 -19.02
CA SER A 119 10.82 -2.70 -18.78
C SER A 119 10.08 -2.01 -17.64
N TRP A 120 8.78 -2.23 -17.55
CA TRP A 120 7.96 -1.70 -16.45
C TRP A 120 8.39 -2.29 -15.10
N VAL A 121 8.63 -3.61 -15.01
CA VAL A 121 9.10 -4.27 -13.78
C VAL A 121 10.43 -3.67 -13.33
N VAL A 122 11.42 -3.57 -14.22
CA VAL A 122 12.74 -2.99 -13.90
C VAL A 122 12.60 -1.56 -13.34
N GLN A 123 11.73 -0.73 -13.93
CA GLN A 123 11.53 0.66 -13.49
C GLN A 123 10.84 0.78 -12.12
N HIS A 124 10.14 -0.25 -11.66
CA HIS A 124 9.34 -0.20 -10.44
C HIS A 124 9.85 -1.12 -9.31
N MET A 125 11.07 -1.66 -9.47
CA MET A 125 11.70 -2.55 -8.49
C MET A 125 12.03 -1.88 -7.15
N ASP A 126 12.09 -0.55 -7.09
CA ASP A 126 12.28 0.20 -5.84
C ASP A 126 11.05 0.14 -4.91
N ASN A 127 9.92 -0.36 -5.41
CA ASN A 127 8.72 -0.54 -4.61
C ASN A 127 8.71 -1.92 -3.93
N ASP A 128 8.02 -2.01 -2.78
CA ASP A 128 7.79 -3.28 -2.11
C ASP A 128 7.02 -4.25 -3.04
N PRO A 129 7.58 -5.42 -3.39
CA PRO A 129 6.94 -6.39 -4.29
C PRO A 129 5.55 -6.82 -3.81
N THR A 130 5.34 -6.96 -2.51
CA THR A 130 4.04 -7.31 -1.92
C THR A 130 2.99 -6.24 -2.21
N MET A 131 3.38 -4.97 -2.06
CA MET A 131 2.51 -3.84 -2.36
C MET A 131 2.19 -3.74 -3.85
N VAL A 132 3.17 -3.99 -4.71
CA VAL A 132 2.98 -4.00 -6.17
C VAL A 132 2.01 -5.10 -6.58
N MET A 133 2.24 -6.33 -6.14
CA MET A 133 1.35 -7.47 -6.43
C MET A 133 -0.06 -7.25 -5.89
N ARG A 134 -0.22 -6.64 -4.70
CA ARG A 134 -1.53 -6.29 -4.15
C ARG A 134 -2.27 -5.27 -5.02
N LYS A 135 -1.60 -4.23 -5.48
CA LYS A 135 -2.20 -3.23 -6.38
C LYS A 135 -2.60 -3.84 -7.72
N ILE A 136 -1.75 -4.73 -8.28
CA ILE A 136 -2.08 -5.46 -9.51
C ILE A 136 -3.35 -6.29 -9.29
N TYR A 137 -3.42 -7.06 -8.20
CA TYR A 137 -4.61 -7.84 -7.85
C TYR A 137 -5.87 -6.97 -7.81
N ASP A 138 -5.83 -5.84 -7.10
CA ASP A 138 -6.99 -4.94 -6.96
C ASP A 138 -7.44 -4.36 -8.32
N SER A 139 -6.51 -4.17 -9.26
CA SER A 139 -6.77 -3.61 -10.61
C SER A 139 -7.28 -4.65 -11.62
N LEU A 140 -6.93 -5.93 -11.45
CA LEU A 140 -7.27 -6.99 -12.40
C LEU A 140 -8.79 -7.22 -12.53
N TYR A 141 -9.56 -6.98 -11.49
CA TYR A 141 -11.04 -7.09 -11.53
C TYR A 141 -11.68 -6.21 -12.61
N GLY A 142 -11.10 -5.05 -12.87
CA GLY A 142 -11.56 -4.13 -13.91
C GLY A 142 -11.22 -4.58 -15.33
N VAL A 143 -10.15 -5.34 -15.51
CA VAL A 143 -9.50 -5.59 -16.81
C VAL A 143 -9.66 -7.02 -17.31
N LEU A 144 -9.78 -7.99 -16.38
CA LEU A 144 -9.96 -9.41 -16.72
C LEU A 144 -11.43 -9.77 -16.96
N LYS A 145 -11.65 -10.80 -17.79
CA LYS A 145 -12.96 -11.46 -17.88
C LYS A 145 -13.27 -12.18 -16.56
N PRO A 146 -14.55 -12.23 -16.14
CA PRO A 146 -14.94 -12.86 -14.87
C PRO A 146 -14.46 -14.32 -14.73
N SER A 147 -14.42 -15.07 -15.83
CA SER A 147 -13.93 -16.46 -15.87
C SER A 147 -12.47 -16.62 -15.49
N SER A 148 -11.62 -15.63 -15.78
CA SER A 148 -10.17 -15.68 -15.55
C SER A 148 -9.75 -15.09 -14.19
N ILE A 149 -10.66 -14.46 -13.45
CA ILE A 149 -10.35 -13.86 -12.14
C ILE A 149 -9.85 -14.92 -11.13
N PRO A 150 -10.52 -16.09 -10.96
CA PRO A 150 -10.05 -17.10 -10.01
C PRO A 150 -8.63 -17.60 -10.33
N GLU A 151 -8.30 -17.77 -11.61
CA GLU A 151 -6.98 -18.20 -12.04
C GLU A 151 -5.92 -17.15 -11.73
N ALA A 152 -6.20 -15.88 -12.02
CA ALA A 152 -5.30 -14.76 -11.67
C ALA A 152 -5.03 -14.68 -10.17
N VAL A 153 -6.05 -14.93 -9.32
CA VAL A 153 -5.90 -14.97 -7.87
C VAL A 153 -4.94 -16.06 -7.44
N LEU A 154 -5.08 -17.27 -7.99
CA LEU A 154 -4.20 -18.41 -7.68
C LEU A 154 -2.76 -18.13 -8.09
N ILE A 155 -2.55 -17.57 -9.29
CA ILE A 155 -1.23 -17.20 -9.79
C ILE A 155 -0.59 -16.17 -8.84
N ILE A 156 -1.27 -15.07 -8.54
CA ILE A 156 -0.72 -14.03 -7.67
C ILE A 156 -0.41 -14.58 -6.27
N ALA A 157 -1.31 -15.38 -5.68
CA ALA A 157 -1.10 -16.00 -4.38
C ALA A 157 0.14 -16.91 -4.36
N LYS A 158 0.37 -17.69 -5.42
CA LYS A 158 1.56 -18.55 -5.60
C LYS A 158 2.85 -17.71 -5.53
N TYR A 159 2.93 -16.62 -6.29
CA TYR A 159 4.12 -15.76 -6.32
C TYR A 159 4.27 -14.89 -5.08
N MET A 160 3.18 -14.45 -4.45
CA MET A 160 3.25 -13.74 -3.16
C MET A 160 3.81 -14.62 -2.03
N ASN A 161 3.45 -15.91 -2.01
CA ASN A 161 3.99 -16.85 -1.03
C ASN A 161 5.49 -17.11 -1.22
N SER A 162 6.02 -16.93 -2.41
CA SER A 162 7.46 -17.10 -2.69
C SER A 162 8.30 -15.85 -2.41
N ILE A 163 7.70 -14.66 -2.24
CA ILE A 163 8.44 -13.40 -1.96
C ILE A 163 9.49 -13.55 -0.86
N PRO A 164 9.21 -14.16 0.32
CA PRO A 164 10.18 -14.23 1.42
C PRO A 164 11.39 -15.13 1.14
N ILE A 165 11.32 -16.00 0.15
CA ILE A 165 12.31 -17.07 -0.09
C ILE A 165 13.02 -16.99 -1.44
N VAL A 166 12.51 -16.21 -2.40
CA VAL A 166 13.17 -16.07 -3.70
C VAL A 166 14.35 -15.09 -3.62
N PRO A 167 15.50 -15.43 -4.23
CA PRO A 167 16.67 -14.56 -4.23
C PRO A 167 16.48 -13.29 -5.07
N ASP A 168 15.68 -13.36 -6.13
CA ASP A 168 15.47 -12.30 -7.09
C ASP A 168 13.98 -11.95 -7.23
N GLN A 169 13.63 -10.78 -6.73
CA GLN A 169 12.25 -10.29 -6.75
C GLN A 169 11.82 -9.79 -8.14
N GLU A 170 12.77 -9.33 -8.97
CA GLU A 170 12.48 -8.94 -10.35
C GLU A 170 11.98 -10.13 -11.15
N VAL A 171 12.73 -11.24 -11.10
CA VAL A 171 12.36 -12.48 -11.78
C VAL A 171 11.04 -13.02 -11.26
N ASN A 172 10.81 -12.97 -9.94
CA ASN A 172 9.56 -13.42 -9.32
C ASN A 172 8.34 -12.62 -9.80
N LEU A 173 8.44 -11.31 -9.79
CA LEU A 173 7.36 -10.42 -10.26
C LEU A 173 7.12 -10.57 -11.76
N LEU A 174 8.19 -10.63 -12.56
CA LEU A 174 8.10 -10.82 -14.01
C LEU A 174 7.46 -12.16 -14.36
N ALA A 175 7.82 -13.24 -13.66
CA ALA A 175 7.23 -14.55 -13.86
C ALA A 175 5.73 -14.56 -13.53
N CYS A 176 5.32 -13.91 -12.42
CA CYS A 176 3.93 -13.73 -12.07
C CYS A 176 3.14 -13.04 -13.19
N LEU A 177 3.64 -11.90 -13.67
CA LEU A 177 2.98 -11.13 -14.74
C LEU A 177 2.92 -11.89 -16.05
N THR A 178 3.96 -12.65 -16.37
CA THR A 178 4.01 -13.50 -17.57
C THR A 178 2.98 -14.61 -17.50
N GLU A 179 2.85 -15.29 -16.35
CA GLU A 179 1.86 -16.36 -16.15
C GLU A 179 0.43 -15.79 -16.25
N VAL A 180 0.16 -14.63 -15.65
CA VAL A 180 -1.13 -13.92 -15.80
C VAL A 180 -1.41 -13.56 -17.26
N MET A 181 -0.41 -13.03 -17.98
CA MET A 181 -0.53 -12.65 -19.39
C MET A 181 -0.85 -13.82 -20.31
N MET A 182 -0.31 -15.01 -19.98
CA MET A 182 -0.50 -16.22 -20.79
C MET A 182 -1.80 -16.95 -20.47
N SER A 183 -2.15 -17.05 -19.20
CA SER A 183 -3.25 -17.89 -18.72
C SER A 183 -4.58 -17.14 -18.62
N CYS A 184 -4.57 -15.81 -18.46
CA CYS A 184 -5.79 -15.04 -18.25
C CYS A 184 -6.29 -14.35 -19.52
N GLU A 185 -7.62 -14.27 -19.64
CA GLU A 185 -8.29 -13.53 -20.71
C GLU A 185 -8.66 -12.12 -20.26
N PHE A 186 -8.22 -11.14 -21.04
CA PHE A 186 -8.53 -9.73 -20.83
C PHE A 186 -9.83 -9.33 -21.56
N LYS A 187 -10.51 -8.30 -21.01
CA LYS A 187 -11.72 -7.69 -21.62
C LYS A 187 -11.40 -6.92 -22.90
#